data_5e21a8308d4380b88f299a4d820da231
#
_entry.id   5e21a8308d4380b88f299a4d820da231
#
_cell.length_a   1.000
_cell.length_b   1.000
_cell.length_c   1.000
_cell.angle_alpha   90.00
_cell.angle_beta   90.00
_cell.angle_gamma   90.00
#
_symmetry.space_group_name_H-M   'P 1'
#
loop_
_entity.id
_entity.type
_entity.pdbx_description
1 polymer ?
#
loop_
_entity_poly.entity_id
_entity_poly.type
_entity_poly.pdbx_seq_one_letter_code
_entity_poly.pdbx_strand_id
1 'polypeptide(L)'
;AGINDWGGVSPLTPDHVNPEAPWPHLDKLSKDTEKAGKTLAERLTIYPDYIREGDWVDSKFITPILELVDAEYLPKMDSWTPGEIVEPPLSVLQQIRDRASPLNQNIKDIFEKVDEGQLLNEHEVVSLFEARGSNFSAVCDKANELRKTVNGEEVSFVINRNINYTNVCYFKCQFCAFSKGKLSENLRGKPYDLEHDEIGRRVAEAWQRGATEVCMQGGIHPQYTGQTYIDIVKTVKDEVPEMHVHAFSPLEIWQGAETLGITLEEFLQDLKKAGLDTLPGTAAEVLDDEVRAVICPDKINTSQWLSVMRAAHQVGFSTTATIMYGHVEQPVNWARHLIRVRDLQIE
;
A
#
# COMPACT_ATOMS: atom_id res chain seq x y z
N ALA A 1 -5.13 15.75 33.95
CA ALA A 1 -4.74 17.11 34.21
C ALA A 1 -4.42 17.98 32.97
N GLY A 2 -4.72 17.59 31.74
CA GLY A 2 -4.60 18.47 30.58
C GLY A 2 -3.19 18.62 29.97
N ILE A 3 -2.22 17.86 30.45
CA ILE A 3 -0.87 17.84 29.84
C ILE A 3 -0.95 17.08 28.51
N ASN A 4 -0.40 17.71 27.46
CA ASN A 4 -0.31 17.15 26.11
C ASN A 4 1.13 17.03 25.60
N ASP A 5 2.11 17.55 26.35
CA ASP A 5 3.54 17.47 26.03
C ASP A 5 4.36 17.42 27.33
N TRP A 6 5.36 16.57 27.36
CA TRP A 6 6.27 16.43 28.52
C TRP A 6 7.49 17.35 28.42
N GLY A 7 7.68 18.03 27.29
CA GLY A 7 8.91 18.79 27.02
C GLY A 7 10.11 17.88 26.76
N GLY A 8 11.29 18.37 27.06
CA GLY A 8 12.51 17.58 26.95
C GLY A 8 12.60 16.55 28.09
N VAL A 9 12.79 15.27 27.74
CA VAL A 9 13.06 14.18 28.67
C VAL A 9 14.49 13.71 28.47
N SER A 10 15.28 13.69 29.54
CA SER A 10 16.71 13.35 29.51
C SER A 10 17.03 12.12 30.37
N PRO A 11 16.72 10.90 29.90
CA PRO A 11 16.91 9.69 30.69
C PRO A 11 18.39 9.32 30.91
N LEU A 12 19.31 9.95 30.17
CA LEU A 12 20.74 9.65 30.22
C LEU A 12 21.53 10.63 31.11
N THR A 13 20.95 11.76 31.49
CA THR A 13 21.61 12.78 32.31
C THR A 13 21.02 12.81 33.71
N PRO A 14 21.86 12.90 34.78
CA PRO A 14 21.35 13.14 36.10
C PRO A 14 20.61 14.49 36.17
N ASP A 15 19.49 14.53 36.86
CA ASP A 15 18.84 15.79 37.17
C ASP A 15 19.64 16.49 38.30
N HIS A 16 20.40 17.53 37.92
CA HIS A 16 21.21 18.29 38.85
C HIS A 16 20.41 19.29 39.69
N VAL A 17 19.16 19.54 39.29
CA VAL A 17 18.24 20.43 40.02
C VAL A 17 17.42 19.65 41.07
N ASN A 18 17.02 18.44 40.73
CA ASN A 18 16.25 17.55 41.62
C ASN A 18 16.91 16.16 41.67
N PRO A 19 18.07 16.03 42.31
CA PRO A 19 18.84 14.77 42.26
C PRO A 19 18.13 13.61 42.98
N GLU A 20 17.18 13.90 43.86
CA GLU A 20 16.32 12.92 44.56
C GLU A 20 15.15 12.43 43.70
N ALA A 21 14.86 13.07 42.57
CA ALA A 21 13.77 12.73 41.68
C ALA A 21 14.30 12.54 40.26
N PRO A 22 15.00 11.42 39.99
CA PRO A 22 15.61 11.20 38.67
C PRO A 22 14.56 11.17 37.55
N TRP A 23 14.96 11.55 36.34
CA TRP A 23 14.13 11.46 35.15
C TRP A 23 13.54 10.06 35.00
N PRO A 24 12.24 9.91 34.71
CA PRO A 24 11.65 8.60 34.46
C PRO A 24 12.22 7.98 33.16
N HIS A 25 12.43 6.68 33.17
CA HIS A 25 12.72 5.95 31.96
C HIS A 25 11.58 6.09 30.96
N LEU A 26 11.90 6.19 29.65
CA LEU A 26 10.92 6.35 28.59
C LEU A 26 9.85 5.25 28.60
N ASP A 27 10.24 3.97 28.85
CA ASP A 27 9.29 2.85 28.98
C ASP A 27 8.28 3.05 30.12
N LYS A 28 8.72 3.58 31.24
CA LYS A 28 7.83 3.90 32.37
C LYS A 28 6.91 5.05 32.00
N LEU A 29 7.45 6.08 31.38
CA LEU A 29 6.69 7.26 30.95
C LEU A 29 5.63 6.87 29.91
N SER A 30 5.97 5.99 28.97
CA SER A 30 5.04 5.42 27.99
C SER A 30 3.89 4.70 28.66
N LYS A 31 4.20 3.75 29.56
CA LYS A 31 3.18 2.98 30.29
C LYS A 31 2.26 3.86 31.14
N ASP A 32 2.80 4.89 31.80
CA ASP A 32 2.01 5.79 32.64
C ASP A 32 1.15 6.74 31.78
N THR A 33 1.63 7.13 30.57
CA THR A 33 0.89 7.89 29.57
C THR A 33 -0.26 7.05 29.00
N GLU A 34 -0.03 5.79 28.68
CA GLU A 34 -1.04 4.84 28.19
C GLU A 34 -2.15 4.58 29.23
N LYS A 35 -1.80 4.43 30.50
CA LYS A 35 -2.79 4.31 31.62
C LYS A 35 -3.71 5.53 31.71
N ALA A 36 -3.22 6.70 31.29
CA ALA A 36 -4.01 7.92 31.20
C ALA A 36 -4.81 8.04 29.91
N GLY A 37 -4.84 6.99 29.05
CA GLY A 37 -5.58 6.94 27.79
C GLY A 37 -4.93 7.76 26.68
N LYS A 38 -3.60 7.97 26.73
CA LYS A 38 -2.83 8.73 25.73
C LYS A 38 -1.66 7.89 25.23
N THR A 39 -1.16 8.21 24.05
CA THR A 39 0.03 7.59 23.47
C THR A 39 1.22 8.54 23.65
N LEU A 40 2.36 8.02 24.13
CA LEU A 40 3.62 8.76 24.12
C LEU A 40 4.21 8.68 22.71
N ALA A 41 4.44 9.84 22.10
CA ALA A 41 5.09 9.96 20.80
C ALA A 41 6.27 10.94 20.90
N GLU A 42 7.38 10.60 20.25
CA GLU A 42 8.50 11.52 20.10
C GLU A 42 8.10 12.65 19.13
N ARG A 43 8.66 13.83 19.33
CA ARG A 43 8.56 14.95 18.38
C ARG A 43 9.92 15.61 18.15
N LEU A 44 10.04 16.36 17.07
CA LEU A 44 11.17 17.27 16.90
C LEU A 44 11.10 18.39 17.97
N THR A 45 12.17 19.17 18.07
CA THR A 45 12.20 20.35 18.98
C THR A 45 11.07 21.33 18.69
N ILE A 46 10.68 21.46 17.41
CA ILE A 46 9.51 22.20 16.95
C ILE A 46 8.24 21.33 17.07
N TYR A 47 7.11 21.94 17.42
CA TYR A 47 5.83 21.24 17.49
C TYR A 47 5.28 20.89 16.12
N PRO A 48 4.60 19.74 15.95
CA PRO A 48 3.97 19.34 14.69
C PRO A 48 3.07 20.41 14.07
N ASP A 49 2.27 21.09 14.89
CA ASP A 49 1.36 22.14 14.41
C ASP A 49 2.10 23.33 13.78
N TYR A 50 3.24 23.71 14.33
CA TYR A 50 4.06 24.82 13.79
C TYR A 50 4.73 24.43 12.47
N ILE A 51 5.05 23.16 12.27
CA ILE A 51 5.54 22.68 10.98
C ILE A 51 4.40 22.71 9.95
N ARG A 52 3.19 22.30 10.35
CA ARG A 52 1.99 22.28 9.49
C ARG A 52 1.57 23.68 9.05
N GLU A 53 1.56 24.64 9.96
CA GLU A 53 1.17 26.03 9.68
C GLU A 53 2.21 26.76 8.81
N GLY A 54 3.48 26.38 8.90
CA GLY A 54 4.57 26.91 8.08
C GLY A 54 5.06 28.33 8.46
N ASP A 55 4.21 29.15 9.05
CA ASP A 55 4.51 30.56 9.39
C ASP A 55 5.62 30.73 10.45
N TRP A 56 5.88 29.66 11.21
CA TRP A 56 6.86 29.64 12.31
C TRP A 56 8.23 29.13 11.89
N VAL A 57 8.40 28.75 10.62
CA VAL A 57 9.63 28.15 10.10
C VAL A 57 10.19 29.00 8.98
N ASP A 58 11.46 29.41 9.12
CA ASP A 58 12.19 30.03 8.01
C ASP A 58 12.24 29.07 6.82
N SER A 59 11.92 29.56 5.63
CA SER A 59 11.79 28.76 4.40
C SER A 59 12.97 27.85 4.10
N LYS A 60 14.18 28.25 4.49
CA LYS A 60 15.41 27.43 4.32
C LYS A 60 15.43 26.14 5.17
N PHE A 61 14.61 26.06 6.24
CA PHE A 61 14.53 24.89 7.10
C PHE A 61 13.34 24.00 6.80
N ILE A 62 12.39 24.41 5.96
CA ILE A 62 11.19 23.63 5.66
C ILE A 62 11.58 22.27 5.08
N THR A 63 12.32 22.20 4.00
CA THR A 63 12.74 20.93 3.38
C THR A 63 13.53 20.04 4.34
N PRO A 64 14.57 20.50 5.05
CA PRO A 64 15.25 19.67 6.05
C PRO A 64 14.33 19.14 7.16
N ILE A 65 13.37 19.94 7.63
CA ILE A 65 12.41 19.48 8.65
C ILE A 65 11.48 18.40 8.07
N LEU A 66 10.94 18.63 6.86
CA LEU A 66 10.06 17.67 6.20
C LEU A 66 10.76 16.34 5.90
N GLU A 67 12.06 16.33 5.67
CA GLU A 67 12.87 15.11 5.52
C GLU A 67 12.97 14.28 6.79
N LEU A 68 12.85 14.92 7.96
CA LEU A 68 12.97 14.29 9.27
C LEU A 68 11.65 13.80 9.86
N VAL A 69 10.51 14.16 9.29
CA VAL A 69 9.20 13.85 9.86
C VAL A 69 8.33 13.03 8.90
N ASP A 70 7.36 12.32 9.47
CA ASP A 70 6.32 11.59 8.75
C ASP A 70 5.13 12.50 8.36
N ALA A 71 4.02 11.90 7.91
CA ALA A 71 2.82 12.64 7.49
C ALA A 71 2.09 13.34 8.65
N GLU A 72 2.33 12.93 9.88
CA GLU A 72 1.79 13.54 11.10
C GLU A 72 2.76 14.56 11.72
N TYR A 73 3.86 14.87 11.03
CA TYR A 73 4.96 15.73 11.50
C TYR A 73 5.68 15.22 12.75
N LEU A 74 5.59 13.91 13.02
CA LEU A 74 6.39 13.24 14.03
C LEU A 74 7.67 12.69 13.41
N PRO A 75 8.78 12.55 14.17
CA PRO A 75 10.03 12.03 13.64
C PRO A 75 9.87 10.68 12.92
N LYS A 76 10.50 10.53 11.77
CA LYS A 76 10.58 9.24 11.09
C LYS A 76 11.36 8.26 11.95
N MET A 77 10.84 7.04 12.04
CA MET A 77 11.54 5.92 12.69
C MET A 77 12.22 5.09 11.59
N ASP A 78 13.46 5.42 11.26
CA ASP A 78 14.23 4.74 10.21
C ASP A 78 14.52 3.26 10.53
N SER A 79 14.45 2.88 11.80
CA SER A 79 14.60 1.50 12.25
C SER A 79 13.30 0.68 12.18
N TRP A 80 12.17 1.28 11.82
CA TRP A 80 10.92 0.56 11.74
C TRP A 80 10.91 -0.36 10.51
N THR A 81 10.65 -1.64 10.75
CA THR A 81 10.35 -2.63 9.71
C THR A 81 9.05 -3.33 10.05
N PRO A 82 8.21 -3.68 9.05
CA PRO A 82 7.05 -4.51 9.30
C PRO A 82 7.47 -5.92 9.69
N GLY A 83 6.85 -6.46 10.74
CA GLY A 83 7.14 -7.80 11.25
C GLY A 83 8.30 -7.85 12.25
N GLU A 84 8.70 -9.03 12.62
CA GLU A 84 9.78 -9.27 13.58
C GLU A 84 11.14 -9.29 12.88
N ILE A 85 12.16 -8.70 13.54
CA ILE A 85 13.57 -8.78 13.10
C ILE A 85 14.17 -10.07 13.67
N VAL A 86 13.71 -11.21 13.17
CA VAL A 86 14.24 -12.52 13.55
C VAL A 86 14.62 -13.31 12.30
N GLU A 87 15.67 -14.11 12.41
CA GLU A 87 16.04 -15.04 11.34
C GLU A 87 14.91 -16.04 11.12
N PRO A 88 14.58 -16.38 9.86
CA PRO A 88 13.64 -17.45 9.58
C PRO A 88 14.09 -18.76 10.24
N PRO A 89 13.15 -19.65 10.63
CA PRO A 89 13.50 -20.94 11.20
C PRO A 89 14.51 -21.70 10.34
N LEU A 90 15.49 -22.36 10.98
CA LEU A 90 16.54 -23.09 10.25
C LEU A 90 15.99 -24.10 9.25
N SER A 91 14.83 -24.72 9.55
CA SER A 91 14.15 -25.63 8.62
C SER A 91 13.71 -24.94 7.33
N VAL A 92 13.29 -23.68 7.39
CA VAL A 92 12.94 -22.87 6.22
C VAL A 92 14.19 -22.48 5.45
N LEU A 93 15.23 -22.01 6.14
CA LEU A 93 16.51 -21.67 5.51
C LEU A 93 17.16 -22.88 4.83
N GLN A 94 17.05 -24.08 5.43
CA GLN A 94 17.52 -25.31 4.82
C GLN A 94 16.77 -25.64 3.52
N GLN A 95 15.44 -25.51 3.50
CA GLN A 95 14.65 -25.70 2.29
C GLN A 95 15.03 -24.73 1.15
N ILE A 96 15.26 -23.47 1.49
CA ILE A 96 15.67 -22.43 0.52
C ILE A 96 17.08 -22.74 -0.04
N ARG A 97 17.96 -23.31 0.77
CA ARG A 97 19.36 -23.58 0.42
C ARG A 97 19.61 -24.99 -0.16
N ASP A 98 18.61 -25.87 -0.11
CA ASP A 98 18.77 -27.22 -0.66
C ASP A 98 18.95 -27.15 -2.18
N ARG A 99 20.09 -27.67 -2.64
CA ARG A 99 20.45 -27.79 -4.06
C ARG A 99 20.90 -29.25 -4.38
N ALA A 100 20.89 -30.14 -3.39
CA ALA A 100 21.51 -31.45 -3.51
C ALA A 100 20.54 -32.51 -4.05
N SER A 101 19.23 -32.35 -3.80
CA SER A 101 18.25 -33.35 -4.23
C SER A 101 17.91 -33.19 -5.72
N PRO A 102 17.69 -34.28 -6.46
CA PRO A 102 17.29 -34.21 -7.86
C PRO A 102 15.91 -33.56 -8.01
N LEU A 103 15.73 -32.80 -9.08
CA LEU A 103 14.42 -32.19 -9.40
C LEU A 103 13.41 -33.26 -9.81
N ASN A 104 12.17 -33.06 -9.41
CA ASN A 104 11.03 -33.84 -9.87
C ASN A 104 10.85 -33.71 -11.38
N GLN A 105 10.44 -34.78 -12.03
CA GLN A 105 10.23 -34.76 -13.50
C GLN A 105 9.19 -33.72 -13.89
N ASN A 106 8.09 -33.60 -13.15
CA ASN A 106 7.05 -32.60 -13.41
C ASN A 106 7.60 -31.15 -13.40
N ILE A 107 8.51 -30.80 -12.48
CA ILE A 107 9.13 -29.46 -12.47
C ILE A 107 10.04 -29.25 -13.69
N LYS A 108 10.75 -30.30 -14.14
CA LYS A 108 11.57 -30.21 -15.36
C LYS A 108 10.70 -30.00 -16.58
N ASP A 109 9.62 -30.76 -16.73
CA ASP A 109 8.68 -30.64 -17.85
C ASP A 109 8.04 -29.24 -17.90
N ILE A 110 7.71 -28.66 -16.72
CA ILE A 110 7.22 -27.28 -16.62
C ILE A 110 8.30 -26.30 -17.09
N PHE A 111 9.55 -26.47 -16.72
CA PHE A 111 10.64 -25.60 -17.15
C PHE A 111 10.88 -25.68 -18.66
N GLU A 112 10.91 -26.88 -19.24
CA GLU A 112 11.01 -27.06 -20.68
C GLU A 112 9.90 -26.33 -21.41
N LYS A 113 8.65 -26.46 -20.93
CA LYS A 113 7.48 -25.76 -21.49
C LYS A 113 7.63 -24.23 -21.41
N VAL A 114 8.16 -23.69 -20.29
CA VAL A 114 8.43 -22.25 -20.12
C VAL A 114 9.52 -21.80 -21.09
N ASP A 115 10.59 -22.58 -21.29
CA ASP A 115 11.68 -22.27 -22.19
C ASP A 115 11.23 -22.25 -23.68
N GLU A 116 10.23 -23.06 -24.01
CA GLU A 116 9.54 -23.04 -25.31
C GLU A 116 8.54 -21.90 -25.47
N GLY A 117 8.37 -21.04 -24.45
CA GLY A 117 7.42 -19.92 -24.48
C GLY A 117 5.96 -20.33 -24.36
N GLN A 118 5.68 -21.54 -23.89
CA GLN A 118 4.32 -22.03 -23.73
C GLN A 118 3.69 -21.54 -22.43
N LEU A 119 2.38 -21.32 -22.45
CA LEU A 119 1.62 -20.89 -21.26
C LEU A 119 1.38 -22.08 -20.32
N LEU A 120 1.59 -21.82 -19.02
CA LEU A 120 1.28 -22.77 -17.97
C LEU A 120 -0.22 -22.82 -17.68
N ASN A 121 -0.75 -24.01 -17.41
CA ASN A 121 -2.11 -24.23 -16.95
C ASN A 121 -2.20 -24.17 -15.42
N GLU A 122 -3.41 -24.26 -14.88
CA GLU A 122 -3.71 -24.17 -13.44
C GLU A 122 -2.92 -25.21 -12.63
N HIS A 123 -2.92 -26.46 -13.06
CA HIS A 123 -2.22 -27.55 -12.35
C HIS A 123 -0.69 -27.37 -12.33
N GLU A 124 -0.11 -26.88 -13.40
CA GLU A 124 1.32 -26.58 -13.48
C GLU A 124 1.71 -25.44 -12.53
N VAL A 125 0.91 -24.36 -12.47
CA VAL A 125 1.14 -23.25 -11.55
C VAL A 125 0.97 -23.71 -10.09
N VAL A 126 -0.03 -24.54 -9.78
CA VAL A 126 -0.18 -25.17 -8.44
C VAL A 126 1.07 -25.97 -8.07
N SER A 127 1.60 -26.78 -9.01
CA SER A 127 2.82 -27.56 -8.78
C SER A 127 4.03 -26.71 -8.43
N LEU A 128 4.14 -25.49 -9.03
CA LEU A 128 5.19 -24.54 -8.67
C LEU A 128 5.01 -23.96 -7.25
N PHE A 129 3.77 -23.67 -6.84
CA PHE A 129 3.49 -23.22 -5.46
C PHE A 129 3.72 -24.32 -4.41
N GLU A 130 3.54 -25.58 -4.78
CA GLU A 130 3.76 -26.72 -3.91
C GLU A 130 5.22 -27.21 -3.88
N ALA A 131 6.10 -26.64 -4.71
CA ALA A 131 7.51 -26.99 -4.74
C ALA A 131 8.19 -26.78 -3.38
N ARG A 132 9.01 -27.76 -2.96
CA ARG A 132 9.78 -27.73 -1.70
C ARG A 132 11.20 -28.21 -1.95
N GLY A 133 12.14 -27.85 -1.05
CA GLY A 133 13.55 -28.23 -1.13
C GLY A 133 14.19 -27.80 -2.45
N SER A 134 14.91 -28.72 -3.14
CA SER A 134 15.58 -28.44 -4.41
C SER A 134 14.62 -27.93 -5.50
N ASN A 135 13.39 -28.42 -5.53
CA ASN A 135 12.39 -27.96 -6.50
C ASN A 135 12.04 -26.49 -6.26
N PHE A 136 11.83 -26.08 -5.01
CA PHE A 136 11.58 -24.66 -4.66
C PHE A 136 12.75 -23.77 -5.08
N SER A 137 13.97 -24.19 -4.74
CA SER A 137 15.17 -23.45 -5.12
C SER A 137 15.31 -23.29 -6.63
N ALA A 138 15.03 -24.36 -7.38
CA ALA A 138 15.07 -24.32 -8.84
C ALA A 138 13.99 -23.42 -9.44
N VAL A 139 12.79 -23.37 -8.85
CA VAL A 139 11.73 -22.43 -9.26
C VAL A 139 12.18 -20.98 -9.06
N CYS A 140 12.81 -20.67 -7.92
CA CYS A 140 13.35 -19.34 -7.66
C CYS A 140 14.47 -18.97 -8.65
N ASP A 141 15.38 -19.92 -8.94
CA ASP A 141 16.47 -19.71 -9.89
C ASP A 141 15.93 -19.47 -11.30
N LYS A 142 14.94 -20.26 -11.74
CA LYS A 142 14.30 -20.10 -13.04
C LYS A 142 13.55 -18.77 -13.16
N ALA A 143 12.83 -18.36 -12.12
CA ALA A 143 12.18 -17.07 -12.07
C ALA A 143 13.19 -15.90 -12.18
N ASN A 144 14.34 -16.02 -11.50
CA ASN A 144 15.40 -15.02 -11.57
C ASN A 144 16.07 -14.98 -12.96
N GLU A 145 16.26 -16.13 -13.61
CA GLU A 145 16.74 -16.19 -15.00
C GLU A 145 15.79 -15.47 -15.97
N LEU A 146 14.48 -15.72 -15.85
CA LEU A 146 13.47 -15.03 -16.64
C LEU A 146 13.47 -13.53 -16.36
N ARG A 147 13.50 -13.12 -15.10
CA ARG A 147 13.62 -11.72 -14.72
C ARG A 147 14.81 -11.05 -15.41
N LYS A 148 15.99 -11.70 -15.32
CA LYS A 148 17.21 -11.17 -15.96
C LYS A 148 17.07 -11.02 -17.46
N THR A 149 16.45 -11.99 -18.11
CA THR A 149 16.24 -11.98 -19.56
C THR A 149 15.28 -10.85 -19.98
N VAL A 150 14.23 -10.61 -19.19
CA VAL A 150 13.18 -9.61 -19.54
C VAL A 150 13.56 -8.21 -19.09
N ASN A 151 14.07 -8.04 -17.86
CA ASN A 151 14.28 -6.73 -17.23
C ASN A 151 15.77 -6.34 -17.04
N GLY A 152 16.71 -7.23 -17.34
CA GLY A 152 18.13 -6.98 -17.07
C GLY A 152 18.49 -7.07 -15.58
N GLU A 153 19.58 -6.43 -15.19
CA GLU A 153 20.08 -6.43 -13.81
C GLU A 153 19.75 -5.14 -13.03
N GLU A 154 19.12 -4.18 -13.67
CA GLU A 154 18.76 -2.93 -13.02
C GLU A 154 17.54 -3.13 -12.11
N VAL A 155 17.59 -2.52 -10.93
CA VAL A 155 16.48 -2.44 -9.97
C VAL A 155 16.09 -0.98 -9.82
N SER A 156 14.88 -0.65 -10.23
CA SER A 156 14.33 0.71 -10.14
C SER A 156 13.39 0.85 -8.96
N PHE A 157 13.23 2.09 -8.50
CA PHE A 157 12.23 2.46 -7.51
C PHE A 157 11.67 3.86 -7.83
N VAL A 158 10.49 4.16 -7.31
CA VAL A 158 9.87 5.48 -7.40
C VAL A 158 9.78 6.10 -6.00
N ILE A 159 10.11 7.38 -5.89
CA ILE A 159 9.86 8.13 -4.66
C ILE A 159 8.42 8.63 -4.72
N ASN A 160 7.56 8.09 -3.88
CA ASN A 160 6.15 8.44 -3.84
C ASN A 160 5.69 8.83 -2.43
N ARG A 161 4.52 9.45 -2.38
CA ARG A 161 3.74 9.62 -1.15
C ARG A 161 2.39 8.94 -1.29
N ASN A 162 2.05 8.08 -0.32
CA ASN A 162 0.71 7.55 -0.22
C ASN A 162 -0.22 8.60 0.43
N ILE A 163 -1.31 8.95 -0.24
CA ILE A 163 -2.34 9.86 0.25
C ILE A 163 -3.67 9.11 0.27
N ASN A 164 -4.06 8.62 1.44
CA ASN A 164 -5.39 8.08 1.65
C ASN A 164 -6.33 9.25 1.96
N TYR A 165 -7.17 9.64 1.01
CA TYR A 165 -8.00 10.84 1.16
C TYR A 165 -9.20 10.65 2.09
N THR A 166 -9.65 9.41 2.32
CA THR A 166 -10.67 9.10 3.34
C THR A 166 -10.51 7.67 3.86
N ASN A 167 -10.76 7.45 5.15
CA ASN A 167 -10.88 6.11 5.74
C ASN A 167 -12.35 5.70 5.97
N VAL A 168 -13.30 6.54 5.59
CA VAL A 168 -14.72 6.21 5.65
C VAL A 168 -15.07 5.25 4.53
N CYS A 169 -15.60 4.06 4.87
CA CYS A 169 -15.94 3.03 3.89
C CYS A 169 -17.18 2.26 4.36
N TYR A 170 -18.13 2.04 3.47
CA TYR A 170 -19.30 1.23 3.81
C TYR A 170 -19.12 -0.28 3.56
N PHE A 171 -18.07 -0.69 2.85
CA PHE A 171 -17.73 -2.10 2.66
C PHE A 171 -17.18 -2.74 3.93
N LYS A 172 -17.42 -4.04 4.10
CA LYS A 172 -17.09 -4.80 5.31
C LYS A 172 -16.07 -5.89 5.02
N CYS A 173 -14.94 -5.53 4.42
CA CYS A 173 -13.86 -6.46 4.15
C CYS A 173 -13.29 -7.01 5.47
N GLN A 174 -13.22 -8.32 5.63
CA GLN A 174 -12.83 -8.97 6.89
C GLN A 174 -11.37 -8.70 7.28
N PHE A 175 -10.52 -8.42 6.33
CA PHE A 175 -9.09 -8.14 6.51
C PHE A 175 -8.77 -6.65 6.72
N CYS A 176 -9.71 -5.74 6.42
CA CYS A 176 -9.41 -4.30 6.37
C CYS A 176 -9.45 -3.66 7.77
N ALA A 177 -8.27 -3.31 8.27
CA ALA A 177 -8.14 -2.54 9.52
C ALA A 177 -8.21 -1.01 9.30
N PHE A 178 -8.17 -0.55 8.05
CA PHE A 178 -8.18 0.86 7.67
C PHE A 178 -9.59 1.46 7.68
N SER A 179 -10.57 0.70 7.21
CA SER A 179 -11.96 1.15 7.07
C SER A 179 -12.60 1.55 8.40
N LYS A 180 -13.27 2.69 8.42
CA LYS A 180 -14.07 3.21 9.55
C LYS A 180 -15.54 3.26 9.14
N GLY A 181 -16.29 2.19 9.45
CA GLY A 181 -17.75 2.23 9.45
C GLY A 181 -18.27 2.75 10.80
N LYS A 182 -19.57 3.01 10.88
CA LYS A 182 -20.24 3.48 12.13
C LYS A 182 -19.98 2.64 13.38
N LEU A 183 -19.56 1.37 13.21
CA LEU A 183 -19.30 0.42 14.31
C LEU A 183 -17.81 0.29 14.66
N SER A 184 -16.90 0.92 13.92
CA SER A 184 -15.45 0.80 14.10
C SER A 184 -14.80 2.05 14.69
N GLU A 185 -15.58 2.93 15.32
CA GLU A 185 -15.12 4.22 15.89
C GLU A 185 -13.96 4.09 16.88
N ASN A 186 -13.74 2.90 17.44
CA ASN A 186 -12.73 2.65 18.47
C ASN A 186 -11.45 1.98 17.98
N LEU A 187 -11.34 1.63 16.69
CA LEU A 187 -10.16 0.96 16.14
C LEU A 187 -9.31 1.94 15.32
N ARG A 188 -8.11 2.25 15.81
CA ARG A 188 -7.04 2.96 15.09
C ARG A 188 -7.40 4.35 14.51
N GLY A 189 -7.87 5.25 15.37
CA GLY A 189 -8.08 6.64 15.01
C GLY A 189 -9.52 6.97 14.60
N LYS A 190 -9.78 8.27 14.39
CA LYS A 190 -11.10 8.80 14.04
C LYS A 190 -11.36 8.66 12.54
N PRO A 191 -12.64 8.57 12.12
CA PRO A 191 -13.00 8.77 10.73
C PRO A 191 -12.50 10.13 10.23
N TYR A 192 -12.00 10.18 9.00
CA TYR A 192 -11.59 11.42 8.34
C TYR A 192 -11.98 11.40 6.86
N ASP A 193 -12.11 12.58 6.33
CA ASP A 193 -12.28 12.89 4.92
C ASP A 193 -11.45 14.14 4.64
N LEU A 194 -10.47 14.06 3.75
CA LEU A 194 -9.54 15.16 3.52
C LEU A 194 -10.18 16.19 2.59
N GLU A 195 -10.15 17.44 2.99
CA GLU A 195 -10.49 18.57 2.14
C GLU A 195 -9.45 18.74 1.01
N HIS A 196 -9.84 19.33 -0.09
CA HIS A 196 -8.97 19.56 -1.25
C HIS A 196 -7.69 20.33 -0.90
N ASP A 197 -7.79 21.35 -0.05
CA ASP A 197 -6.63 22.14 0.40
C ASP A 197 -5.59 21.26 1.13
N GLU A 198 -6.06 20.32 1.95
CA GLU A 198 -5.16 19.39 2.64
C GLU A 198 -4.54 18.37 1.68
N ILE A 199 -5.28 17.90 0.67
CA ILE A 199 -4.72 17.05 -0.40
C ILE A 199 -3.63 17.82 -1.14
N GLY A 200 -3.91 19.04 -1.60
CA GLY A 200 -2.94 19.91 -2.28
C GLY A 200 -1.69 20.14 -1.46
N ARG A 201 -1.86 20.50 -0.18
CA ARG A 201 -0.73 20.67 0.75
C ARG A 201 0.16 19.42 0.85
N ARG A 202 -0.43 18.23 0.93
CA ARG A 202 0.32 16.96 0.97
C ARG A 202 1.07 16.68 -0.33
N VAL A 203 0.48 17.04 -1.46
CA VAL A 203 1.09 16.93 -2.79
C VAL A 203 2.31 17.86 -2.90
N ALA A 204 2.16 19.13 -2.52
CA ALA A 204 3.25 20.10 -2.52
C ALA A 204 4.41 19.65 -1.63
N GLU A 205 4.12 19.17 -0.43
CA GLU A 205 5.15 18.63 0.47
C GLU A 205 5.85 17.39 -0.11
N ALA A 206 5.12 16.51 -0.77
CA ALA A 206 5.69 15.33 -1.42
C ALA A 206 6.68 15.77 -2.51
N TRP A 207 6.29 16.72 -3.34
CA TRP A 207 7.14 17.29 -4.39
C TRP A 207 8.41 17.94 -3.82
N GLN A 208 8.29 18.73 -2.75
CA GLN A 208 9.43 19.34 -2.07
C GLN A 208 10.41 18.31 -1.48
N ARG A 209 9.93 17.12 -1.13
CA ARG A 209 10.76 16.00 -0.67
C ARG A 209 11.33 15.15 -1.81
N GLY A 210 11.10 15.53 -3.06
CA GLY A 210 11.59 14.83 -4.24
C GLY A 210 10.73 13.66 -4.69
N ALA A 211 9.49 13.53 -4.17
CA ALA A 211 8.56 12.56 -4.71
C ALA A 211 8.09 12.99 -6.10
N THR A 212 8.06 12.04 -7.02
CA THR A 212 7.59 12.25 -8.39
C THR A 212 6.20 11.65 -8.61
N GLU A 213 5.68 10.92 -7.63
CA GLU A 213 4.39 10.24 -7.68
C GLU A 213 3.62 10.42 -6.36
N VAL A 214 2.31 10.55 -6.46
CA VAL A 214 1.39 10.28 -5.36
C VAL A 214 0.58 9.02 -5.67
N CYS A 215 0.55 8.09 -4.69
CA CYS A 215 -0.29 6.92 -4.72
C CYS A 215 -1.55 7.19 -3.90
N MET A 216 -2.73 7.19 -4.53
CA MET A 216 -3.95 7.65 -3.90
C MET A 216 -5.05 6.60 -3.93
N GLN A 217 -5.56 6.27 -2.76
CA GLN A 217 -6.68 5.35 -2.55
C GLN A 217 -7.44 5.76 -1.30
N GLY A 218 -8.71 5.41 -1.23
CA GLY A 218 -9.55 5.72 -0.08
C GLY A 218 -10.53 4.61 0.25
N GLY A 219 -11.26 4.80 1.34
CA GLY A 219 -12.48 4.07 1.59
C GLY A 219 -13.55 4.45 0.57
N ILE A 220 -14.51 3.56 0.33
CA ILE A 220 -15.66 3.91 -0.50
C ILE A 220 -16.66 4.67 0.37
N HIS A 221 -16.56 6.00 0.30
CA HIS A 221 -17.39 6.91 1.08
C HIS A 221 -18.83 6.93 0.49
N PRO A 222 -19.87 6.83 1.33
CA PRO A 222 -21.26 6.72 0.85
C PRO A 222 -21.77 7.97 0.10
N GLN A 223 -21.10 9.11 0.23
CA GLN A 223 -21.43 10.35 -0.47
C GLN A 223 -20.56 10.63 -1.69
N TYR A 224 -19.54 9.81 -1.95
CA TYR A 224 -18.67 10.02 -3.10
C TYR A 224 -19.36 9.60 -4.38
N THR A 225 -19.12 10.40 -5.41
CA THR A 225 -19.52 10.11 -6.79
C THR A 225 -18.28 10.11 -7.68
N GLY A 226 -18.43 9.72 -8.94
CA GLY A 226 -17.32 9.82 -9.90
C GLY A 226 -16.73 11.23 -10.01
N GLN A 227 -17.55 12.27 -9.80
CA GLN A 227 -17.06 13.64 -9.81
C GLN A 227 -16.05 13.91 -8.70
N THR A 228 -16.22 13.32 -7.53
CA THR A 228 -15.27 13.45 -6.41
C THR A 228 -13.88 12.97 -6.82
N TYR A 229 -13.78 11.82 -7.49
CA TYR A 229 -12.50 11.29 -7.97
C TYR A 229 -11.85 12.18 -9.04
N ILE A 230 -12.65 12.73 -9.96
CA ILE A 230 -12.18 13.70 -10.97
C ILE A 230 -11.60 14.94 -10.27
N ASP A 231 -12.28 15.46 -9.25
CA ASP A 231 -11.88 16.68 -8.56
C ASP A 231 -10.62 16.45 -7.70
N ILE A 232 -10.46 15.27 -7.11
CA ILE A 232 -9.20 14.87 -6.43
C ILE A 232 -8.02 14.90 -7.40
N VAL A 233 -8.16 14.32 -8.60
CA VAL A 233 -7.08 14.35 -9.60
C VAL A 233 -6.75 15.78 -10.02
N LYS A 234 -7.76 16.61 -10.28
CA LYS A 234 -7.55 18.03 -10.61
C LYS A 234 -6.81 18.76 -9.51
N THR A 235 -7.18 18.55 -8.23
CA THR A 235 -6.49 19.15 -7.09
C THR A 235 -5.00 18.83 -7.10
N VAL A 236 -4.62 17.58 -7.40
CA VAL A 236 -3.20 17.21 -7.51
C VAL A 236 -2.51 17.94 -8.65
N LYS A 237 -3.14 17.97 -9.83
CA LYS A 237 -2.56 18.59 -11.03
C LYS A 237 -2.55 20.11 -10.97
N ASP A 238 -3.49 20.74 -10.30
CA ASP A 238 -3.52 22.20 -10.06
C ASP A 238 -2.39 22.61 -9.11
N GLU A 239 -2.06 21.78 -8.11
CA GLU A 239 -0.98 22.04 -7.16
C GLU A 239 0.40 21.76 -7.75
N VAL A 240 0.59 20.59 -8.37
CA VAL A 240 1.84 20.17 -9.02
C VAL A 240 1.52 19.47 -10.34
N PRO A 241 1.52 20.19 -11.47
CA PRO A 241 1.17 19.63 -12.78
C PRO A 241 2.00 18.41 -13.21
N GLU A 242 3.27 18.35 -12.80
CA GLU A 242 4.21 17.29 -13.12
C GLU A 242 4.07 16.06 -12.23
N MET A 243 3.32 16.13 -11.13
CA MET A 243 3.14 15.01 -10.21
C MET A 243 2.43 13.84 -10.91
N HIS A 244 3.06 12.67 -10.94
CA HIS A 244 2.41 11.46 -11.42
C HIS A 244 1.32 11.01 -10.45
N VAL A 245 0.12 10.79 -10.95
CA VAL A 245 -1.05 10.35 -10.16
C VAL A 245 -1.31 8.88 -10.40
N HIS A 246 -0.93 8.04 -9.44
CA HIS A 246 -1.24 6.61 -9.40
C HIS A 246 -2.47 6.39 -8.51
N ALA A 247 -3.65 6.36 -9.07
CA ALA A 247 -4.95 6.27 -8.39
C ALA A 247 -5.94 5.64 -9.38
N PHE A 248 -6.95 5.22 -9.02
CA PHE A 248 -7.82 4.70 -8.02
C PHE A 248 -7.94 3.18 -8.17
N SER A 249 -8.37 2.46 -7.14
CA SER A 249 -8.62 1.01 -7.29
C SER A 249 -9.73 0.73 -8.30
N PRO A 250 -9.78 -0.46 -8.92
CA PRO A 250 -10.91 -0.85 -9.76
C PRO A 250 -12.27 -0.76 -9.08
N LEU A 251 -12.32 -0.89 -7.76
CA LEU A 251 -13.55 -0.69 -6.98
C LEU A 251 -14.00 0.77 -6.99
N GLU A 252 -13.08 1.71 -6.83
CA GLU A 252 -13.35 3.16 -6.89
C GLU A 252 -13.77 3.58 -8.30
N ILE A 253 -13.13 3.02 -9.33
CA ILE A 253 -13.51 3.26 -10.73
C ILE A 253 -14.91 2.72 -11.02
N TRP A 254 -15.21 1.48 -10.59
CA TRP A 254 -16.55 0.90 -10.74
C TRP A 254 -17.61 1.78 -10.08
N GLN A 255 -17.39 2.13 -8.81
CA GLN A 255 -18.31 2.96 -8.04
C GLN A 255 -18.47 4.37 -8.66
N GLY A 256 -17.39 4.96 -9.16
CA GLY A 256 -17.42 6.27 -9.81
C GLY A 256 -18.29 6.27 -11.05
N ALA A 257 -18.12 5.30 -11.94
CA ALA A 257 -18.93 5.13 -13.14
C ALA A 257 -20.41 4.90 -12.81
N GLU A 258 -20.70 3.99 -11.90
CA GLU A 258 -22.06 3.67 -11.43
C GLU A 258 -22.78 4.92 -10.88
N THR A 259 -22.10 5.72 -10.07
CA THR A 259 -22.71 6.92 -9.44
C THR A 259 -22.95 8.06 -10.43
N LEU A 260 -22.24 8.11 -11.54
CA LEU A 260 -22.48 9.06 -12.64
C LEU A 260 -23.46 8.51 -13.68
N GLY A 261 -23.74 7.21 -13.68
CA GLY A 261 -24.59 6.55 -14.66
C GLY A 261 -23.97 6.53 -16.08
N ILE A 262 -22.64 6.43 -16.18
CA ILE A 262 -21.87 6.38 -17.43
C ILE A 262 -21.09 5.08 -17.54
N THR A 263 -20.54 4.80 -18.71
CA THR A 263 -19.71 3.61 -18.91
C THR A 263 -18.34 3.72 -18.22
N LEU A 264 -17.67 2.60 -18.01
CA LEU A 264 -16.30 2.58 -17.46
C LEU A 264 -15.33 3.35 -18.35
N GLU A 265 -15.46 3.20 -19.65
CA GLU A 265 -14.62 3.87 -20.64
C GLU A 265 -14.82 5.40 -20.60
N GLU A 266 -16.06 5.88 -20.53
CA GLU A 266 -16.37 7.31 -20.42
C GLU A 266 -15.78 7.90 -19.13
N PHE A 267 -15.98 7.22 -18.00
CA PHE A 267 -15.42 7.68 -16.72
C PHE A 267 -13.89 7.69 -16.72
N LEU A 268 -13.26 6.64 -17.24
CA LEU A 268 -11.80 6.56 -17.36
C LEU A 268 -11.25 7.62 -18.31
N GLN A 269 -11.95 7.96 -19.41
CA GLN A 269 -11.57 9.07 -20.27
C GLN A 269 -11.64 10.42 -19.55
N ASP A 270 -12.65 10.63 -18.71
CA ASP A 270 -12.79 11.87 -17.94
C ASP A 270 -11.69 11.99 -16.87
N LEU A 271 -11.34 10.89 -16.19
CA LEU A 271 -10.19 10.84 -15.28
C LEU A 271 -8.87 11.11 -16.01
N LYS A 272 -8.69 10.56 -17.22
CA LYS A 272 -7.50 10.82 -18.05
C LYS A 272 -7.38 12.28 -18.46
N LYS A 273 -8.50 12.92 -18.86
CA LYS A 273 -8.56 14.37 -19.16
C LYS A 273 -8.26 15.21 -17.91
N ALA A 274 -8.65 14.76 -16.72
CA ALA A 274 -8.33 15.42 -15.46
C ALA A 274 -6.85 15.29 -15.08
N GLY A 275 -6.11 14.35 -15.67
CA GLY A 275 -4.68 14.16 -15.44
C GLY A 275 -4.32 12.89 -14.67
N LEU A 276 -5.21 11.92 -14.55
CA LEU A 276 -4.86 10.60 -14.01
C LEU A 276 -3.84 9.92 -14.93
N ASP A 277 -2.76 9.36 -14.37
CA ASP A 277 -1.67 8.78 -15.16
C ASP A 277 -1.72 7.25 -15.20
N THR A 278 -1.89 6.58 -14.05
CA THR A 278 -1.90 5.11 -13.96
C THR A 278 -2.90 4.62 -12.90
N LEU A 279 -3.34 3.35 -13.02
CA LEU A 279 -4.25 2.74 -12.04
C LEU A 279 -3.56 1.63 -11.23
N PRO A 280 -3.69 1.64 -9.89
CA PRO A 280 -3.29 0.53 -9.05
C PRO A 280 -4.23 -0.67 -9.19
N GLY A 281 -3.67 -1.87 -9.20
CA GLY A 281 -4.43 -3.13 -9.26
C GLY A 281 -4.96 -3.61 -7.91
N THR A 282 -5.17 -2.72 -6.97
CA THR A 282 -5.75 -3.01 -5.66
C THR A 282 -7.21 -3.45 -5.77
N ALA A 283 -7.82 -3.84 -4.67
CA ALA A 283 -9.15 -4.48 -4.64
C ALA A 283 -9.24 -5.82 -5.42
N ALA A 284 -8.15 -6.28 -6.05
CA ALA A 284 -8.07 -7.64 -6.60
C ALA A 284 -8.16 -8.70 -5.50
N GLU A 285 -7.50 -8.46 -4.40
CA GLU A 285 -7.27 -9.38 -3.28
C GLU A 285 -6.82 -10.76 -3.80
N VAL A 286 -7.74 -11.69 -3.99
CA VAL A 286 -7.59 -12.86 -4.85
C VAL A 286 -8.70 -12.83 -5.89
N LEU A 287 -8.36 -12.90 -7.17
CA LEU A 287 -9.33 -12.95 -8.28
C LEU A 287 -9.91 -14.36 -8.42
N ASP A 288 -10.60 -14.78 -7.37
CA ASP A 288 -11.36 -16.04 -7.27
C ASP A 288 -12.58 -15.79 -6.40
N ASP A 289 -13.77 -15.98 -6.97
CA ASP A 289 -15.01 -15.55 -6.32
C ASP A 289 -15.39 -16.44 -5.12
N GLU A 290 -14.86 -17.66 -5.01
CA GLU A 290 -15.02 -18.49 -3.82
C GLU A 290 -14.29 -17.86 -2.62
N VAL A 291 -13.08 -17.35 -2.83
CA VAL A 291 -12.30 -16.63 -1.80
C VAL A 291 -12.95 -15.29 -1.50
N ARG A 292 -13.31 -14.52 -2.55
CA ARG A 292 -13.93 -13.20 -2.40
C ARG A 292 -15.23 -13.23 -1.63
N ALA A 293 -16.06 -14.26 -1.83
CA ALA A 293 -17.30 -14.46 -1.08
C ALA A 293 -17.08 -14.58 0.44
N VAL A 294 -15.89 -15.01 0.88
CA VAL A 294 -15.52 -15.08 2.30
C VAL A 294 -14.94 -13.76 2.81
N ILE A 295 -13.93 -13.22 2.12
CA ILE A 295 -13.12 -12.11 2.65
C ILE A 295 -13.70 -10.72 2.36
N CYS A 296 -14.46 -10.57 1.27
CA CYS A 296 -15.02 -9.28 0.81
C CYS A 296 -16.30 -9.48 -0.05
N PRO A 297 -17.37 -10.09 0.52
CA PRO A 297 -18.53 -10.54 -0.25
C PRO A 297 -19.33 -9.41 -0.90
N ASP A 298 -19.21 -8.21 -0.40
CA ASP A 298 -19.91 -7.01 -0.85
C ASP A 298 -19.12 -6.14 -1.84
N LYS A 299 -17.85 -6.51 -2.15
CA LYS A 299 -17.03 -5.82 -3.17
C LYS A 299 -17.35 -6.31 -4.59
N ILE A 300 -16.82 -5.58 -5.58
CA ILE A 300 -16.85 -6.05 -6.99
C ILE A 300 -16.28 -7.47 -7.09
N ASN A 301 -16.88 -8.28 -7.94
CA ASN A 301 -16.43 -9.63 -8.21
C ASN A 301 -15.25 -9.66 -9.20
N THR A 302 -14.72 -10.86 -9.45
CA THR A 302 -13.59 -11.07 -10.36
C THR A 302 -13.87 -10.53 -11.76
N SER A 303 -15.04 -10.78 -12.32
CA SER A 303 -15.42 -10.32 -13.67
C SER A 303 -15.49 -8.78 -13.75
N GLN A 304 -16.06 -8.15 -12.75
CA GLN A 304 -16.15 -6.68 -12.67
C GLN A 304 -14.75 -6.05 -12.56
N TRP A 305 -13.86 -6.62 -11.74
CA TRP A 305 -12.48 -6.16 -11.61
C TRP A 305 -11.75 -6.22 -12.98
N LEU A 306 -11.83 -7.37 -13.66
CA LEU A 306 -11.24 -7.56 -14.99
C LEU A 306 -11.84 -6.62 -16.03
N SER A 307 -13.15 -6.32 -15.95
CA SER A 307 -13.80 -5.39 -16.86
C SER A 307 -13.27 -3.96 -16.69
N VAL A 308 -13.04 -3.51 -15.45
CA VAL A 308 -12.43 -2.19 -15.19
C VAL A 308 -11.02 -2.12 -15.78
N MET A 309 -10.19 -3.15 -15.55
CA MET A 309 -8.82 -3.16 -16.06
C MET A 309 -8.78 -3.21 -17.59
N ARG A 310 -9.65 -3.99 -18.21
CA ARG A 310 -9.77 -4.03 -19.68
C ARG A 310 -10.17 -2.68 -20.24
N ALA A 311 -11.16 -2.01 -19.66
CA ALA A 311 -11.56 -0.67 -20.05
C ALA A 311 -10.41 0.35 -19.87
N ALA A 312 -9.65 0.24 -18.76
CA ALA A 312 -8.47 1.07 -18.55
C ALA A 312 -7.41 0.90 -19.63
N HIS A 313 -7.10 -0.34 -20.03
CA HIS A 313 -6.18 -0.63 -21.11
C HIS A 313 -6.69 -0.08 -22.46
N GLN A 314 -7.98 -0.22 -22.77
CA GLN A 314 -8.58 0.32 -23.98
C GLN A 314 -8.51 1.85 -24.06
N VAL A 315 -8.64 2.53 -22.93
CA VAL A 315 -8.46 3.98 -22.81
C VAL A 315 -6.97 4.37 -22.88
N GLY A 316 -6.06 3.41 -22.73
CA GLY A 316 -4.61 3.59 -22.82
C GLY A 316 -3.97 3.98 -21.49
N PHE A 317 -4.47 3.46 -20.38
CA PHE A 317 -3.78 3.48 -19.09
C PHE A 317 -2.84 2.29 -18.96
N SER A 318 -1.71 2.51 -18.31
CA SER A 318 -0.94 1.44 -17.68
C SER A 318 -1.52 1.15 -16.30
N THR A 319 -1.52 -0.13 -15.91
CA THR A 319 -2.09 -0.58 -14.64
C THR A 319 -1.12 -1.52 -13.92
N THR A 320 -1.36 -1.74 -12.64
CA THR A 320 -0.67 -2.79 -11.87
C THR A 320 -1.64 -3.91 -11.51
N ALA A 321 -1.12 -5.03 -11.00
CA ALA A 321 -1.93 -6.10 -10.43
C ALA A 321 -1.35 -6.49 -9.07
N THR A 322 -2.23 -6.71 -8.09
CA THR A 322 -1.85 -7.11 -6.73
C THR A 322 -2.51 -8.43 -6.36
N ILE A 323 -1.85 -9.21 -5.53
CA ILE A 323 -2.44 -10.36 -4.86
C ILE A 323 -2.27 -10.19 -3.35
N MET A 324 -3.32 -10.46 -2.59
CA MET A 324 -3.29 -10.55 -1.13
C MET A 324 -3.49 -12.01 -0.73
N TYR A 325 -2.52 -12.58 -0.03
CA TYR A 325 -2.51 -14.00 0.31
C TYR A 325 -2.30 -14.22 1.82
N GLY A 326 -2.63 -15.42 2.28
CA GLY A 326 -2.39 -15.86 3.66
C GLY A 326 -3.64 -15.86 4.55
N HIS A 327 -4.84 -15.98 3.97
CA HIS A 327 -6.09 -16.05 4.74
C HIS A 327 -6.84 -17.37 4.53
N VAL A 328 -7.70 -17.53 3.51
CA VAL A 328 -8.55 -18.73 3.33
C VAL A 328 -8.29 -19.47 2.03
N GLU A 329 -7.50 -18.88 1.16
CA GLU A 329 -7.17 -19.41 -0.17
C GLU A 329 -6.26 -20.63 -0.11
N GLN A 330 -6.29 -21.38 -1.19
CA GLN A 330 -5.41 -22.51 -1.48
C GLN A 330 -4.55 -22.20 -2.71
N PRO A 331 -3.46 -22.95 -2.98
CA PRO A 331 -2.61 -22.76 -4.15
C PRO A 331 -3.36 -22.66 -5.48
N VAL A 332 -4.48 -23.35 -5.64
CA VAL A 332 -5.32 -23.27 -6.82
C VAL A 332 -5.96 -21.91 -7.04
N ASN A 333 -6.31 -21.21 -5.96
CA ASN A 333 -6.87 -19.86 -6.04
C ASN A 333 -5.79 -18.85 -6.48
N TRP A 334 -4.54 -19.01 -6.01
CA TRP A 334 -3.41 -18.22 -6.49
C TRP A 334 -3.10 -18.48 -7.96
N ALA A 335 -3.15 -19.75 -8.37
CA ALA A 335 -2.96 -20.14 -9.78
C ALA A 335 -4.00 -19.46 -10.67
N ARG A 336 -5.27 -19.53 -10.31
CA ARG A 336 -6.37 -18.89 -11.04
C ARG A 336 -6.20 -17.37 -11.10
N HIS A 337 -5.80 -16.74 -9.99
CA HIS A 337 -5.50 -15.31 -9.96
C HIS A 337 -4.41 -14.93 -10.97
N LEU A 338 -3.26 -15.58 -10.92
CA LEU A 338 -2.13 -15.29 -11.81
C LEU A 338 -2.47 -15.54 -13.28
N ILE A 339 -3.22 -16.61 -13.56
CA ILE A 339 -3.66 -16.94 -14.92
C ILE A 339 -4.59 -15.84 -15.47
N ARG A 340 -5.55 -15.36 -14.67
CA ARG A 340 -6.48 -14.28 -15.06
C ARG A 340 -5.74 -12.96 -15.34
N VAL A 341 -4.74 -12.62 -14.51
CA VAL A 341 -3.89 -11.44 -14.75
C VAL A 341 -3.05 -11.63 -16.02
N ARG A 342 -2.44 -12.79 -16.21
CA ARG A 342 -1.69 -13.12 -17.43
C ARG A 342 -2.56 -13.03 -18.69
N ASP A 343 -3.73 -13.63 -18.65
CA ASP A 343 -4.63 -13.67 -19.80
C ASP A 343 -5.11 -12.26 -20.17
N LEU A 344 -5.41 -11.42 -19.20
CA LEU A 344 -5.70 -10.00 -19.42
C LEU A 344 -4.50 -9.23 -20.00
N GLN A 345 -3.27 -9.59 -19.61
CA GLN A 345 -2.05 -8.97 -20.18
C GLN A 345 -1.84 -9.37 -21.64
N ILE A 346 -2.30 -10.55 -22.03
CA ILE A 346 -2.20 -11.06 -23.42
C ILE A 346 -3.26 -10.42 -24.33
N GLU A 347 -4.47 -10.14 -23.80
CA GLU A 347 -5.54 -9.42 -24.54
C GLU A 347 -5.07 -8.03 -25.01
#